data_45f3f2144be2c45086699ad80c82a479
#
_entry.id   45f3f2144be2c45086699ad80c82a479
#
_cell.length_a   1.000
_cell.length_b   1.000
_cell.length_c   1.000
_cell.angle_alpha   90.00
_cell.angle_beta   90.00
_cell.angle_gamma   90.00
#
_symmetry.space_group_name_H-M   'P 1'
#
loop_
_entity.id
_entity.type
_entity.pdbx_description
1 polymer ?
#
loop_
_entity_poly.entity_id
_entity_poly.type
_entity_poly.pdbx_seq_one_letter_code
_entity_poly.pdbx_strand_id
1 'polypeptide(L)'
;LMTGGGIGIDYSAYRQEGQTLKGTGGISSGPIPKMQMINEIGRHVMQGGSRRSAIYASLNWKHPDIDKFLKAKNWFDMPIGSTGKTLFDIKQEDFNFPAPLDMTNISVNYDTEWLLNYWETGEIGDVFRTNVRQALRTAEPGFSFNFFEKENETLRNACTEVTSEDDSDVCNLGSLNFARIDDLNQLREVVTLATKFLLCGTLRAQLPYEKVSQVREKNRRLGLGLMGLHEWLIQRGGRYETTPELHRWLKVYEAESDKTARDFASFLSVSKPAAVRAVAPTGTIGILGGTSTGIEPIFAVAYKRRYLK
;
A
#
# COMPACT_ATOMS: atom_id res chain seq x y z
N LEU A 1 3.36 10.73 10.08
CA LEU A 1 2.58 11.54 9.15
C LEU A 1 3.24 12.91 8.90
N MET A 2 3.54 13.68 9.93
CA MET A 2 4.12 15.03 9.79
C MET A 2 5.46 15.07 9.05
N THR A 3 6.26 14.03 9.14
CA THR A 3 7.60 13.94 8.52
C THR A 3 7.58 13.45 7.06
N GLY A 4 6.42 13.36 6.44
CA GLY A 4 6.28 12.96 5.03
C GLY A 4 6.05 11.47 4.78
N GLY A 5 6.02 10.63 5.83
CA GLY A 5 5.72 9.20 5.73
C GLY A 5 4.21 8.92 5.73
N GLY A 6 3.80 7.85 5.06
CA GLY A 6 2.52 7.20 5.30
C GLY A 6 2.60 6.26 6.50
N ILE A 7 1.46 5.91 7.07
CA ILE A 7 1.34 4.92 8.13
C ILE A 7 0.35 3.83 7.77
N GLY A 8 0.59 2.61 8.24
CA GLY A 8 -0.38 1.53 8.16
C GLY A 8 -0.54 0.87 9.53
N ILE A 9 -1.76 0.48 9.82
CA ILE A 9 -2.13 -0.13 11.11
C ILE A 9 -3.01 -1.35 10.84
N ASP A 10 -2.62 -2.49 11.41
CA ASP A 10 -3.47 -3.67 11.46
C ASP A 10 -4.31 -3.64 12.76
N TYR A 11 -5.62 -3.60 12.61
CA TYR A 11 -6.55 -3.53 13.72
C TYR A 11 -7.07 -4.92 14.17
N SER A 12 -6.56 -5.99 13.60
CA SER A 12 -7.05 -7.37 13.86
C SER A 12 -6.92 -7.81 15.32
N ALA A 13 -5.98 -7.24 16.06
CA ALA A 13 -5.80 -7.51 17.48
C ALA A 13 -6.72 -6.71 18.42
N TYR A 14 -7.48 -5.74 17.89
CA TYR A 14 -8.41 -4.95 18.69
C TYR A 14 -9.63 -5.79 19.11
N ARG A 15 -10.15 -5.51 20.29
CA ARG A 15 -11.37 -6.16 20.78
C ARG A 15 -12.56 -5.75 19.93
N GLN A 16 -13.46 -6.70 19.72
CA GLN A 16 -14.74 -6.44 19.08
C GLN A 16 -15.59 -5.43 19.85
N GLU A 17 -16.47 -4.75 19.16
CA GLU A 17 -17.49 -3.90 19.75
C GLU A 17 -18.41 -4.70 20.67
N GLY A 18 -18.81 -4.10 21.78
CA GLY A 18 -19.69 -4.73 22.79
C GLY A 18 -18.96 -5.67 23.77
N GLN A 19 -17.70 -6.01 23.56
CA GLN A 19 -16.96 -6.86 24.48
C GLN A 19 -16.66 -6.15 25.80
N THR A 20 -16.94 -6.83 26.93
CA THR A 20 -16.66 -6.29 28.27
C THR A 20 -15.15 -6.14 28.53
N LEU A 21 -14.74 -5.03 29.09
CA LEU A 21 -13.38 -4.72 29.50
C LEU A 21 -13.13 -5.25 30.93
N LYS A 22 -12.30 -6.28 31.06
CA LYS A 22 -12.06 -6.97 32.37
C LYS A 22 -11.55 -6.03 33.46
N GLY A 23 -10.79 -5.00 33.15
CA GLY A 23 -10.17 -4.11 34.16
C GLY A 23 -11.08 -2.98 34.64
N THR A 24 -12.00 -2.51 33.82
CA THR A 24 -12.82 -1.31 34.12
C THR A 24 -14.31 -1.58 34.16
N GLY A 25 -14.76 -2.77 33.77
CA GLY A 25 -16.19 -3.10 33.63
C GLY A 25 -16.88 -2.35 32.45
N GLY A 26 -16.15 -1.56 31.68
CA GLY A 26 -16.66 -0.87 30.51
C GLY A 26 -16.86 -1.79 29.30
N ILE A 27 -17.34 -1.22 28.20
CA ILE A 27 -17.60 -1.92 26.94
C ILE A 27 -16.66 -1.41 25.85
N SER A 28 -16.10 -2.32 25.05
CA SER A 28 -15.26 -2.00 23.91
C SER A 28 -16.07 -1.32 22.80
N SER A 29 -15.54 -0.26 22.22
CA SER A 29 -16.11 0.40 21.04
C SER A 29 -15.75 -0.28 19.70
N GLY A 30 -14.89 -1.31 19.72
CA GLY A 30 -14.39 -1.96 18.52
C GLY A 30 -13.27 -1.18 17.79
N PRO A 31 -12.79 -1.68 16.66
CA PRO A 31 -11.70 -1.08 15.89
C PRO A 31 -12.12 0.19 15.12
N ILE A 32 -13.33 0.25 14.58
CA ILE A 32 -13.76 1.31 13.65
C ILE A 32 -13.68 2.72 14.26
N PRO A 33 -14.13 2.99 15.49
CA PRO A 33 -13.95 4.32 16.09
C PRO A 33 -12.49 4.73 16.27
N LYS A 34 -11.58 3.76 16.48
CA LYS A 34 -10.13 4.04 16.51
C LYS A 34 -9.58 4.42 15.15
N MET A 35 -10.05 3.72 14.11
CA MET A 35 -9.72 4.09 12.72
C MET A 35 -10.20 5.50 12.38
N GLN A 36 -11.42 5.86 12.77
CA GLN A 36 -11.99 7.20 12.56
C GLN A 36 -11.19 8.27 13.29
N MET A 37 -10.76 8.01 14.52
CA MET A 37 -9.90 8.94 15.28
C MET A 37 -8.57 9.20 14.56
N ILE A 38 -7.91 8.18 14.05
CA ILE A 38 -6.65 8.31 13.29
C ILE A 38 -6.91 9.01 11.94
N ASN A 39 -8.04 8.73 11.31
CA ASN A 39 -8.48 9.40 10.07
C ASN A 39 -8.61 10.91 10.27
N GLU A 40 -9.23 11.35 11.39
CA GLU A 40 -9.36 12.78 11.71
C GLU A 40 -8.01 13.44 11.99
N ILE A 41 -7.09 12.76 12.68
CA ILE A 41 -5.70 13.24 12.80
C ILE A 41 -5.08 13.44 11.41
N GLY A 42 -5.28 12.46 10.53
CA GLY A 42 -4.79 12.52 9.15
C GLY A 42 -5.38 13.68 8.34
N ARG A 43 -6.63 14.04 8.58
CA ARG A 43 -7.29 15.17 7.92
C ARG A 43 -6.62 16.49 8.23
N HIS A 44 -6.12 16.66 9.46
CA HIS A 44 -5.51 17.88 9.94
C HIS A 44 -3.99 17.94 9.81
N VAL A 45 -3.36 16.86 9.34
CA VAL A 45 -1.92 16.81 9.12
C VAL A 45 -1.58 17.00 7.64
N MET A 46 -1.04 18.17 7.32
CA MET A 46 -0.58 18.49 5.96
C MET A 46 0.95 18.47 5.90
N GLN A 47 1.51 17.62 5.07
CA GLN A 47 2.95 17.51 4.86
C GLN A 47 3.42 18.65 3.95
N GLY A 48 4.36 19.49 4.44
CA GLY A 48 4.85 20.62 3.67
C GLY A 48 3.76 21.60 3.20
N GLY A 49 2.63 21.65 3.90
CA GLY A 49 1.51 22.56 3.62
C GLY A 49 0.64 22.20 2.41
N SER A 50 0.98 21.15 1.65
CA SER A 50 0.25 20.81 0.41
C SER A 50 -0.08 19.33 0.25
N ARG A 51 0.69 18.42 0.85
CA ARG A 51 0.49 16.98 0.73
C ARG A 51 -0.37 16.46 1.88
N ARG A 52 -1.47 15.78 1.56
CA ARG A 52 -2.30 15.10 2.55
C ARG A 52 -1.56 13.92 3.16
N SER A 53 -1.92 13.56 4.39
CA SER A 53 -1.44 12.34 5.02
C SER A 53 -1.95 11.10 4.28
N ALA A 54 -1.19 10.02 4.35
CA ALA A 54 -1.53 8.73 3.76
C ALA A 54 -1.63 7.70 4.88
N ILE A 55 -2.82 7.10 5.06
CA ILE A 55 -3.13 6.14 6.11
C ILE A 55 -3.65 4.86 5.48
N TYR A 56 -3.25 3.73 6.03
CA TYR A 56 -3.79 2.41 5.73
C TYR A 56 -4.32 1.76 7.00
N ALA A 57 -5.44 1.05 6.89
CA ALA A 57 -6.01 0.27 7.96
C ALA A 57 -6.44 -1.10 7.44
N SER A 58 -6.15 -2.16 8.20
CA SER A 58 -6.60 -3.51 7.86
C SER A 58 -7.30 -4.19 9.01
N LEU A 59 -8.11 -5.19 8.67
CA LEU A 59 -8.81 -6.04 9.60
C LEU A 59 -8.82 -7.47 9.07
N ASN A 60 -8.57 -8.46 9.95
CA ASN A 60 -8.63 -9.87 9.56
C ASN A 60 -10.07 -10.28 9.20
N TRP A 61 -10.21 -11.12 8.19
CA TRP A 61 -11.49 -11.61 7.68
C TRP A 61 -12.34 -12.35 8.75
N LYS A 62 -11.71 -12.89 9.80
CA LYS A 62 -12.38 -13.58 10.94
C LYS A 62 -12.81 -12.62 12.04
N HIS A 63 -12.43 -11.34 11.99
CA HIS A 63 -12.74 -10.40 13.06
C HIS A 63 -14.26 -10.23 13.22
N PRO A 64 -14.81 -10.27 14.43
CA PRO A 64 -16.26 -10.17 14.64
C PRO A 64 -16.91 -8.90 14.10
N ASP A 65 -16.16 -7.79 13.98
CA ASP A 65 -16.65 -6.52 13.40
C ASP A 65 -16.41 -6.41 11.89
N ILE A 66 -16.08 -7.53 11.19
CA ILE A 66 -15.73 -7.50 9.76
C ILE A 66 -16.87 -6.96 8.88
N ASP A 67 -18.13 -7.28 9.19
CA ASP A 67 -19.28 -6.80 8.41
C ASP A 67 -19.44 -5.28 8.48
N LYS A 68 -19.14 -4.66 9.63
CA LYS A 68 -19.11 -3.21 9.80
C LYS A 68 -17.95 -2.58 9.04
N PHE A 69 -16.78 -3.23 9.11
CA PHE A 69 -15.59 -2.80 8.39
C PHE A 69 -15.80 -2.81 6.88
N LEU A 70 -16.37 -3.87 6.32
CA LEU A 70 -16.66 -3.99 4.90
C LEU A 70 -17.55 -2.84 4.38
N LYS A 71 -18.43 -2.30 5.22
CA LYS A 71 -19.39 -1.23 4.88
C LYS A 71 -18.94 0.16 5.33
N ALA A 72 -17.78 0.28 5.98
CA ALA A 72 -17.34 1.53 6.63
C ALA A 72 -17.20 2.72 5.67
N LYS A 73 -16.95 2.46 4.39
CA LYS A 73 -16.83 3.49 3.32
C LYS A 73 -17.97 3.41 2.29
N ASN A 74 -19.07 2.78 2.62
CA ASN A 74 -20.22 2.71 1.72
C ASN A 74 -21.05 4.00 1.75
N TRP A 75 -20.47 5.09 1.30
CA TRP A 75 -21.05 6.43 1.32
C TRP A 75 -22.32 6.56 0.47
N PHE A 76 -22.53 5.66 -0.49
CA PHE A 76 -23.76 5.58 -1.28
C PHE A 76 -25.01 5.26 -0.46
N ASP A 77 -24.85 4.55 0.65
CA ASP A 77 -25.94 4.13 1.53
C ASP A 77 -26.01 4.99 2.81
N MET A 78 -25.31 6.12 2.86
CA MET A 78 -25.30 7.05 4.00
C MET A 78 -26.09 8.32 3.65
N PRO A 79 -27.40 8.41 4.01
CA PRO A 79 -28.20 9.60 3.73
C PRO A 79 -27.73 10.78 4.59
N ILE A 80 -27.79 11.98 4.03
CA ILE A 80 -27.45 13.24 4.72
C ILE A 80 -28.73 13.99 5.11
N GLY A 81 -29.14 13.81 6.35
CA GLY A 81 -30.33 14.46 6.91
C GLY A 81 -31.56 14.23 6.02
N SER A 82 -32.35 15.30 5.82
CA SER A 82 -33.58 15.31 4.96
C SER A 82 -33.31 15.80 3.54
N THR A 83 -32.05 15.88 3.11
CA THR A 83 -31.67 16.47 1.80
C THR A 83 -32.01 15.61 0.60
N GLY A 84 -32.33 14.32 0.80
CA GLY A 84 -32.49 13.34 -0.26
C GLY A 84 -31.17 12.93 -0.96
N LYS A 85 -30.05 13.50 -0.53
CA LYS A 85 -28.70 13.17 -1.02
C LYS A 85 -28.01 12.18 -0.10
N THR A 86 -27.12 11.37 -0.70
CA THR A 86 -26.19 10.51 0.05
C THR A 86 -24.90 11.28 0.34
N LEU A 87 -24.09 10.71 1.24
CA LEU A 87 -22.75 11.24 1.52
C LEU A 87 -21.87 11.20 0.27
N PHE A 88 -22.05 10.22 -0.61
CA PHE A 88 -21.35 10.15 -1.89
C PHE A 88 -21.69 11.37 -2.77
N ASP A 89 -22.98 11.73 -2.89
CA ASP A 89 -23.40 12.88 -3.70
C ASP A 89 -22.78 14.18 -3.20
N ILE A 90 -22.76 14.38 -1.89
CA ILE A 90 -22.13 15.57 -1.27
C ILE A 90 -20.62 15.59 -1.54
N LYS A 91 -19.93 14.44 -1.45
CA LYS A 91 -18.50 14.33 -1.77
C LYS A 91 -18.17 14.62 -3.24
N GLN A 92 -19.11 14.40 -4.16
CA GLN A 92 -18.95 14.80 -5.56
C GLN A 92 -19.06 16.31 -5.76
N GLU A 93 -19.84 17.00 -4.92
CA GLU A 93 -19.99 18.46 -4.95
C GLU A 93 -18.87 19.17 -4.19
N ASP A 94 -18.52 18.65 -3.01
CA ASP A 94 -17.43 19.14 -2.16
C ASP A 94 -16.50 17.96 -1.76
N PHE A 95 -15.38 17.86 -2.45
CA PHE A 95 -14.39 16.83 -2.19
C PHE A 95 -13.86 16.85 -0.74
N ASN A 96 -13.82 18.02 -0.10
CA ASN A 96 -13.33 18.20 1.26
C ASN A 96 -14.39 17.93 2.33
N PHE A 97 -15.66 17.71 1.97
CA PHE A 97 -16.70 17.37 2.93
C PHE A 97 -16.29 16.12 3.73
N PRO A 98 -16.32 16.15 5.09
CA PRO A 98 -15.88 15.03 5.91
C PRO A 98 -16.71 13.78 5.68
N ALA A 99 -16.04 12.64 5.49
CA ALA A 99 -16.67 11.34 5.35
C ALA A 99 -15.90 10.28 6.16
N PRO A 100 -16.56 9.21 6.64
CA PRO A 100 -15.91 8.15 7.36
C PRO A 100 -14.73 7.57 6.57
N LEU A 101 -13.54 7.54 7.18
CA LEU A 101 -12.31 6.95 6.64
C LEU A 101 -11.85 7.50 5.27
N ASP A 102 -12.21 8.75 4.92
CA ASP A 102 -11.87 9.36 3.63
C ASP A 102 -10.37 9.70 3.47
N MET A 103 -9.60 9.70 4.57
CA MET A 103 -8.14 9.85 4.59
C MET A 103 -7.42 8.50 4.74
N THR A 104 -8.15 7.37 4.77
CA THR A 104 -7.64 6.05 5.12
C THR A 104 -8.00 5.04 4.05
N ASN A 105 -7.01 4.37 3.46
CA ASN A 105 -7.24 3.19 2.63
C ASN A 105 -7.49 1.99 3.54
N ILE A 106 -8.46 1.16 3.19
CA ILE A 106 -8.83 -0.01 4.00
C ILE A 106 -8.72 -1.31 3.19
N SER A 107 -8.28 -2.40 3.84
CA SER A 107 -8.22 -3.74 3.23
C SER A 107 -8.55 -4.83 4.23
N VAL A 108 -9.09 -5.94 3.74
CA VAL A 108 -9.30 -7.15 4.53
C VAL A 108 -8.07 -8.04 4.44
N ASN A 109 -7.55 -8.49 5.58
CA ASN A 109 -6.45 -9.47 5.66
C ASN A 109 -7.01 -10.89 5.55
N TYR A 110 -6.55 -11.62 4.53
CA TYR A 110 -6.81 -13.05 4.32
C TYR A 110 -5.54 -13.83 4.64
N ASP A 111 -5.65 -14.80 5.51
CA ASP A 111 -4.56 -15.63 6.04
C ASP A 111 -4.50 -17.02 5.39
N THR A 112 -3.55 -17.84 5.80
CA THR A 112 -3.37 -19.22 5.32
C THR A 112 -4.61 -20.07 5.55
N GLU A 113 -5.33 -19.89 6.67
CA GLU A 113 -6.55 -20.64 6.96
C GLU A 113 -7.64 -20.38 5.92
N TRP A 114 -7.83 -19.11 5.51
CA TRP A 114 -8.77 -18.79 4.43
C TRP A 114 -8.40 -19.49 3.11
N LEU A 115 -7.12 -19.48 2.76
CA LEU A 115 -6.63 -20.10 1.51
C LEU A 115 -6.78 -21.62 1.53
N LEU A 116 -6.43 -22.27 2.64
CA LEU A 116 -6.56 -23.72 2.78
C LEU A 116 -8.03 -24.15 2.75
N ASN A 117 -8.92 -23.42 3.42
CA ASN A 117 -10.35 -23.69 3.37
C ASN A 117 -10.89 -23.57 1.91
N TYR A 118 -10.45 -22.57 1.16
CA TYR A 118 -10.81 -22.43 -0.25
C TYR A 118 -10.29 -23.62 -1.10
N TRP A 119 -9.06 -24.06 -0.88
CA TRP A 119 -8.50 -25.21 -1.61
C TRP A 119 -9.23 -26.52 -1.30
N GLU A 120 -9.64 -26.71 -0.05
CA GLU A 120 -10.32 -27.91 0.40
C GLU A 120 -11.79 -27.96 -0.08
N THR A 121 -12.50 -26.84 0.00
CA THR A 121 -13.96 -26.79 -0.20
C THR A 121 -14.39 -26.18 -1.55
N GLY A 122 -13.52 -25.40 -2.20
CA GLY A 122 -13.88 -24.52 -3.32
C GLY A 122 -14.70 -23.28 -2.92
N GLU A 123 -14.95 -23.07 -1.62
CA GLU A 123 -15.79 -22.01 -1.09
C GLU A 123 -14.97 -20.76 -0.73
N ILE A 124 -15.25 -19.63 -1.38
CA ILE A 124 -14.57 -18.35 -1.08
C ILE A 124 -15.10 -17.64 0.18
N GLY A 125 -16.22 -18.11 0.74
CA GLY A 125 -16.85 -17.53 1.92
C GLY A 125 -17.59 -16.21 1.68
N ASP A 126 -18.51 -15.88 2.60
CA ASP A 126 -19.39 -14.70 2.44
C ASP A 126 -18.64 -13.37 2.68
N VAL A 127 -17.65 -13.36 3.55
CA VAL A 127 -16.79 -12.18 3.78
C VAL A 127 -16.08 -11.79 2.49
N PHE A 128 -15.45 -12.75 1.80
CA PHE A 128 -14.75 -12.47 0.55
C PHE A 128 -15.72 -12.01 -0.55
N ARG A 129 -16.87 -12.69 -0.71
CA ARG A 129 -17.91 -12.28 -1.68
C ARG A 129 -18.41 -10.86 -1.41
N THR A 130 -18.62 -10.51 -0.14
CA THR A 130 -19.05 -9.17 0.25
C THR A 130 -17.94 -8.14 -0.01
N ASN A 131 -16.68 -8.48 0.30
CA ASN A 131 -15.52 -7.63 0.00
C ASN A 131 -15.45 -7.33 -1.51
N VAL A 132 -15.55 -8.35 -2.37
CA VAL A 132 -15.56 -8.16 -3.84
C VAL A 132 -16.69 -7.22 -4.27
N ARG A 133 -17.92 -7.43 -3.77
CA ARG A 133 -19.06 -6.55 -4.10
C ARG A 133 -18.82 -5.10 -3.68
N GLN A 134 -18.27 -4.87 -2.48
CA GLN A 134 -17.95 -3.53 -2.01
C GLN A 134 -16.82 -2.90 -2.83
N ALA A 135 -15.75 -3.65 -3.10
CA ALA A 135 -14.63 -3.18 -3.92
C ALA A 135 -15.07 -2.79 -5.33
N LEU A 136 -15.98 -3.55 -5.96
CA LEU A 136 -16.58 -3.19 -7.25
C LEU A 136 -17.44 -1.93 -7.19
N ARG A 137 -18.08 -1.66 -6.05
CA ARG A 137 -18.97 -0.53 -5.86
C ARG A 137 -18.25 0.77 -5.47
N THR A 138 -17.26 0.67 -4.59
CA THR A 138 -16.62 1.82 -3.94
C THR A 138 -15.11 1.85 -4.08
N ALA A 139 -14.49 0.91 -4.79
CA ALA A 139 -13.06 0.63 -4.88
C ALA A 139 -12.41 0.15 -3.57
N GLU A 140 -13.16 -0.02 -2.50
CA GLU A 140 -12.67 -0.47 -1.18
C GLU A 140 -13.75 -1.30 -0.43
N PRO A 141 -13.37 -2.18 0.52
CA PRO A 141 -12.00 -2.49 0.95
C PRO A 141 -11.20 -3.23 -0.12
N GLY A 142 -9.88 -3.02 -0.12
CA GLY A 142 -8.94 -3.82 -0.88
C GLY A 142 -8.71 -5.21 -0.25
N PHE A 143 -7.79 -5.96 -0.83
CA PHE A 143 -7.43 -7.32 -0.40
C PHE A 143 -5.98 -7.35 0.03
N SER A 144 -5.71 -7.95 1.19
CA SER A 144 -4.37 -8.19 1.72
C SER A 144 -4.21 -9.70 1.94
N PHE A 145 -3.37 -10.32 1.14
CA PHE A 145 -3.12 -11.75 1.20
C PHE A 145 -1.80 -12.01 1.91
N ASN A 146 -1.85 -12.74 3.03
CA ASN A 146 -0.71 -13.06 3.86
C ASN A 146 -0.73 -14.57 4.11
N PHE A 147 0.04 -15.33 3.32
CA PHE A 147 -0.02 -16.79 3.30
C PHE A 147 1.31 -17.41 3.71
N PHE A 148 1.25 -18.56 4.36
CA PHE A 148 2.37 -19.42 4.75
C PHE A 148 3.45 -18.65 5.54
N GLU A 149 4.68 -18.66 5.09
CA GLU A 149 5.79 -18.01 5.78
C GLU A 149 5.60 -16.48 5.95
N LYS A 150 4.70 -15.89 5.15
CA LYS A 150 4.38 -14.46 5.18
C LYS A 150 3.07 -14.14 5.89
N GLU A 151 2.49 -15.09 6.59
CA GLU A 151 1.21 -14.93 7.26
C GLU A 151 1.22 -13.78 8.29
N ASN A 152 2.37 -13.54 8.93
CA ASN A 152 2.55 -12.48 9.91
C ASN A 152 2.91 -11.10 9.29
N GLU A 153 3.17 -11.02 7.98
CA GLU A 153 3.47 -9.74 7.30
C GLU A 153 2.18 -8.92 7.06
N THR A 154 1.38 -8.69 8.10
CA THR A 154 0.09 -7.98 7.99
C THR A 154 0.21 -6.47 8.03
N LEU A 155 1.34 -5.94 8.50
CA LEU A 155 1.60 -4.50 8.52
C LEU A 155 1.99 -4.01 7.14
N ARG A 156 1.33 -2.93 6.67
CA ARG A 156 1.54 -2.38 5.33
C ARG A 156 1.66 -0.88 5.37
N ASN A 157 2.32 -0.30 4.36
CA ASN A 157 2.29 1.13 4.14
C ASN A 157 0.95 1.57 3.50
N ALA A 158 0.76 2.88 3.34
CA ALA A 158 -0.50 3.46 2.87
C ALA A 158 -0.95 2.98 1.47
N CYS A 159 0.00 2.63 0.60
CA CYS A 159 -0.28 2.14 -0.76
C CYS A 159 -0.21 0.61 -0.89
N THR A 160 0.07 -0.10 0.22
CA THR A 160 0.06 -1.55 0.37
C THR A 160 1.17 -2.36 -0.33
N GLU A 161 2.11 -1.73 -1.01
CA GLU A 161 3.21 -2.40 -1.70
C GLU A 161 4.33 -2.91 -0.79
N VAL A 162 4.39 -2.42 0.45
CA VAL A 162 5.36 -2.85 1.46
C VAL A 162 4.64 -3.66 2.53
N THR A 163 5.17 -4.83 2.86
CA THR A 163 4.69 -5.70 3.95
C THR A 163 5.74 -5.87 5.02
N SER A 164 5.35 -6.00 6.27
CA SER A 164 6.24 -6.32 7.38
C SER A 164 5.51 -7.07 8.48
N GLU A 165 6.23 -7.91 9.22
CA GLU A 165 5.81 -8.48 10.50
C GLU A 165 6.21 -7.59 11.68
N ASP A 166 7.23 -6.76 11.48
CA ASP A 166 7.77 -5.89 12.53
C ASP A 166 7.01 -4.56 12.60
N ASP A 167 6.51 -4.26 13.77
CA ASP A 167 5.99 -2.95 14.11
C ASP A 167 7.09 -1.87 14.02
N SER A 168 6.74 -0.71 13.49
CA SER A 168 7.64 0.42 13.30
C SER A 168 8.70 0.24 12.20
N ASP A 169 8.47 -0.67 11.26
CA ASP A 169 9.32 -0.82 10.09
C ASP A 169 9.16 0.35 9.12
N VAL A 170 10.22 0.63 8.38
CA VAL A 170 10.27 1.70 7.37
C VAL A 170 10.91 1.20 6.09
N CYS A 171 10.44 1.74 4.97
CA CYS A 171 10.96 1.41 3.64
C CYS A 171 11.14 2.68 2.81
N ASN A 172 12.34 2.87 2.27
CA ASN A 172 12.59 3.91 1.28
C ASN A 172 12.17 3.42 -0.09
N LEU A 173 11.36 4.20 -0.78
CA LEU A 173 10.86 3.88 -2.12
C LEU A 173 11.63 4.64 -3.20
N GLY A 174 11.86 3.96 -4.31
CA GLY A 174 12.37 4.55 -5.55
C GLY A 174 11.86 3.75 -6.74
N SER A 175 11.69 4.36 -7.90
CA SER A 175 11.17 3.68 -9.08
C SER A 175 12.00 3.99 -10.31
N LEU A 176 12.39 2.95 -11.05
CA LEU A 176 13.08 3.07 -12.32
C LEU A 176 12.07 3.37 -13.43
N ASN A 177 12.37 4.35 -14.28
CA ASN A 177 11.59 4.56 -15.49
C ASN A 177 12.01 3.55 -16.56
N PHE A 178 11.29 2.44 -16.63
CA PHE A 178 11.61 1.31 -17.50
C PHE A 178 11.58 1.69 -18.98
N ALA A 179 10.69 2.60 -19.36
CA ALA A 179 10.57 3.10 -20.74
C ALA A 179 11.77 3.96 -21.21
N ARG A 180 12.66 4.33 -20.30
CA ARG A 180 13.87 5.12 -20.60
C ARG A 180 15.16 4.31 -20.52
N ILE A 181 15.05 2.99 -20.46
CA ILE A 181 16.20 2.07 -20.42
C ILE A 181 16.25 1.34 -21.74
N ASP A 182 17.36 1.50 -22.46
CA ASP A 182 17.49 1.03 -23.85
C ASP A 182 17.83 -0.47 -23.92
N ASP A 183 18.74 -0.93 -23.07
CA ASP A 183 19.24 -2.31 -23.12
C ASP A 183 19.51 -2.90 -21.71
N LEU A 184 19.86 -4.19 -21.68
CA LEU A 184 20.12 -4.92 -20.43
C LEU A 184 21.40 -4.47 -19.72
N ASN A 185 22.38 -3.89 -20.39
CA ASN A 185 23.60 -3.39 -19.74
C ASN A 185 23.28 -2.11 -18.99
N GLN A 186 22.57 -1.17 -19.63
CA GLN A 186 22.06 0.03 -18.99
C GLN A 186 21.12 -0.34 -17.82
N LEU A 187 20.27 -1.35 -17.98
CA LEU A 187 19.42 -1.83 -16.88
C LEU A 187 20.24 -2.24 -15.67
N ARG A 188 21.31 -3.03 -15.84
CA ARG A 188 22.19 -3.43 -14.75
C ARG A 188 22.82 -2.24 -14.04
N GLU A 189 23.34 -1.30 -14.80
CA GLU A 189 23.99 -0.10 -14.24
C GLU A 189 23.00 0.73 -13.43
N VAL A 190 21.81 1.00 -13.98
CA VAL A 190 20.77 1.81 -13.31
C VAL A 190 20.24 1.09 -12.07
N VAL A 191 20.00 -0.21 -12.13
CA VAL A 191 19.57 -1.03 -10.97
C VAL A 191 20.63 -1.00 -9.87
N THR A 192 21.89 -1.18 -10.23
CA THR A 192 23.02 -1.11 -9.28
C THR A 192 23.07 0.25 -8.59
N LEU A 193 23.04 1.32 -9.36
CA LEU A 193 23.12 2.67 -8.82
C LEU A 193 21.91 3.00 -7.92
N ALA A 194 20.69 2.69 -8.38
CA ALA A 194 19.47 2.93 -7.63
C ALA A 194 19.41 2.14 -6.32
N THR A 195 19.83 0.87 -6.33
CA THR A 195 19.89 0.04 -5.12
C THR A 195 20.86 0.61 -4.09
N LYS A 196 22.07 1.01 -4.52
CA LYS A 196 23.04 1.69 -3.64
C LYS A 196 22.49 3.00 -3.10
N PHE A 197 21.84 3.80 -3.95
CA PHE A 197 21.25 5.07 -3.55
C PHE A 197 20.17 4.90 -2.47
N LEU A 198 19.26 3.92 -2.64
CA LEU A 198 18.25 3.63 -1.65
C LEU A 198 18.84 3.16 -0.31
N LEU A 199 19.89 2.32 -0.34
CA LEU A 199 20.56 1.88 0.88
C LEU A 199 21.24 3.05 1.59
N CYS A 200 21.93 3.93 0.86
CA CYS A 200 22.49 5.16 1.43
C CYS A 200 21.41 6.06 2.02
N GLY A 201 20.28 6.21 1.32
CA GLY A 201 19.14 6.98 1.80
C GLY A 201 18.58 6.46 3.12
N THR A 202 18.39 5.12 3.22
CA THR A 202 17.94 4.48 4.45
C THR A 202 18.91 4.69 5.62
N LEU A 203 20.22 4.64 5.37
CA LEU A 203 21.24 4.85 6.41
C LEU A 203 21.28 6.29 6.93
N ARG A 204 20.97 7.26 6.07
CA ARG A 204 21.01 8.69 6.41
C ARG A 204 19.66 9.26 6.86
N ALA A 205 18.60 8.49 6.80
CA ALA A 205 17.27 8.93 7.19
C ALA A 205 17.22 9.27 8.69
N GLN A 206 16.69 10.46 9.01
CA GLN A 206 16.32 10.83 10.37
C GLN A 206 14.96 10.22 10.69
N LEU A 207 14.88 9.44 11.75
CA LEU A 207 13.70 8.69 12.14
C LEU A 207 13.04 9.29 13.38
N PRO A 208 11.71 9.17 13.53
CA PRO A 208 10.96 9.94 14.53
C PRO A 208 11.19 9.47 15.98
N TYR A 209 11.57 8.22 16.20
CA TYR A 209 11.83 7.65 17.52
C TYR A 209 12.68 6.38 17.45
N GLU A 210 13.24 5.98 18.59
CA GLU A 210 14.28 4.95 18.69
C GLU A 210 13.87 3.57 18.12
N LYS A 211 12.65 3.10 18.40
CA LYS A 211 12.18 1.80 17.89
C LYS A 211 12.21 1.72 16.36
N VAL A 212 11.84 2.80 15.67
CA VAL A 212 11.94 2.84 14.20
C VAL A 212 13.38 2.69 13.75
N SER A 213 14.32 3.30 14.46
CA SER A 213 15.76 3.17 14.17
C SER A 213 16.24 1.74 14.36
N GLN A 214 15.85 1.10 15.46
CA GLN A 214 16.21 -0.30 15.76
C GLN A 214 15.66 -1.28 14.70
N VAL A 215 14.37 -1.14 14.34
CA VAL A 215 13.75 -2.00 13.31
C VAL A 215 14.36 -1.74 11.95
N ARG A 216 14.63 -0.46 11.59
CA ARG A 216 15.37 -0.13 10.36
C ARG A 216 16.74 -0.80 10.34
N GLU A 217 17.47 -0.81 11.45
CA GLU A 217 18.80 -1.46 11.53
C GLU A 217 18.72 -2.98 11.37
N LYS A 218 17.65 -3.60 11.86
CA LYS A 218 17.35 -5.01 11.65
C LYS A 218 17.03 -5.28 10.17
N ASN A 219 16.06 -4.58 9.60
CA ASN A 219 15.42 -4.93 8.33
C ASN A 219 16.01 -4.20 7.12
N ARG A 220 16.49 -2.97 7.25
CA ARG A 220 17.04 -2.11 6.16
C ARG A 220 16.24 -2.21 4.87
N ARG A 221 14.93 -2.29 4.98
CA ARG A 221 14.02 -2.57 3.87
C ARG A 221 14.15 -1.51 2.78
N LEU A 222 14.31 -1.97 1.55
CA LEU A 222 14.36 -1.13 0.35
C LEU A 222 13.15 -1.44 -0.53
N GLY A 223 12.64 -0.44 -1.22
CA GLY A 223 11.53 -0.57 -2.14
C GLY A 223 11.90 -0.04 -3.53
N LEU A 224 12.83 -0.70 -4.20
CA LEU A 224 13.11 -0.39 -5.60
C LEU A 224 11.97 -0.92 -6.47
N GLY A 225 11.27 -0.02 -7.15
CA GLY A 225 10.13 -0.34 -8.01
C GLY A 225 10.38 0.03 -9.46
N LEU A 226 9.34 -0.16 -10.26
CA LEU A 226 9.31 0.12 -11.69
C LEU A 226 8.16 1.08 -12.00
N MET A 227 8.35 1.95 -12.99
CA MET A 227 7.31 2.73 -13.64
C MET A 227 7.54 2.73 -15.15
N GLY A 228 6.53 3.04 -15.94
CA GLY A 228 6.66 3.06 -17.39
C GLY A 228 6.64 1.68 -18.06
N LEU A 229 6.15 0.63 -17.37
CA LEU A 229 6.17 -0.72 -17.93
C LEU A 229 5.32 -0.85 -19.19
N HIS A 230 4.09 -0.29 -19.19
CA HIS A 230 3.24 -0.38 -20.38
C HIS A 230 3.80 0.44 -21.54
N GLU A 231 4.35 1.63 -21.29
CA GLU A 231 5.06 2.42 -22.29
C GLU A 231 6.25 1.63 -22.89
N TRP A 232 7.05 0.97 -22.04
CA TRP A 232 8.15 0.10 -22.47
C TRP A 232 7.68 -1.02 -23.41
N LEU A 233 6.53 -1.66 -23.12
CA LEU A 233 5.92 -2.68 -23.98
C LEU A 233 5.47 -2.09 -25.32
N ILE A 234 4.80 -0.93 -25.32
CA ILE A 234 4.33 -0.26 -26.53
C ILE A 234 5.50 0.13 -27.43
N GLN A 235 6.58 0.66 -26.88
CA GLN A 235 7.79 1.02 -27.64
C GLN A 235 8.41 -0.18 -28.36
N ARG A 236 8.14 -1.40 -27.90
CA ARG A 236 8.56 -2.68 -28.49
C ARG A 236 7.49 -3.33 -29.38
N GLY A 237 6.41 -2.62 -29.69
CA GLY A 237 5.30 -3.13 -30.48
C GLY A 237 4.44 -4.18 -29.79
N GLY A 238 4.61 -4.32 -28.47
CA GLY A 238 3.89 -5.31 -27.65
C GLY A 238 2.55 -4.79 -27.13
N ARG A 239 1.70 -5.75 -26.70
CA ARG A 239 0.51 -5.48 -25.89
C ARG A 239 0.88 -5.54 -24.42
N TYR A 240 -0.06 -5.18 -23.53
CA TYR A 240 0.12 -5.36 -22.09
C TYR A 240 -0.03 -6.84 -21.71
N GLU A 241 1.06 -7.58 -21.92
CA GLU A 241 1.14 -9.01 -21.65
C GLU A 241 2.57 -9.42 -21.31
N THR A 242 2.72 -10.57 -20.67
CA THR A 242 4.04 -11.11 -20.35
C THR A 242 4.70 -11.67 -21.61
N THR A 243 5.84 -11.10 -21.98
CA THR A 243 6.65 -11.56 -23.11
C THR A 243 7.95 -12.22 -22.62
N PRO A 244 8.59 -13.10 -23.42
CA PRO A 244 9.91 -13.65 -23.08
C PRO A 244 10.97 -12.57 -22.86
N GLU A 245 10.88 -11.46 -23.57
CA GLU A 245 11.78 -10.32 -23.37
C GLU A 245 11.55 -9.66 -22.03
N LEU A 246 10.30 -9.32 -21.69
CA LEU A 246 9.94 -8.75 -20.38
C LEU A 246 10.41 -9.68 -19.24
N HIS A 247 10.16 -10.99 -19.36
CA HIS A 247 10.60 -11.96 -18.36
C HIS A 247 12.12 -11.90 -18.14
N ARG A 248 12.91 -11.84 -19.22
CA ARG A 248 14.37 -11.71 -19.15
C ARG A 248 14.79 -10.41 -18.46
N TRP A 249 14.15 -9.30 -18.78
CA TRP A 249 14.44 -8.01 -18.16
C TRP A 249 14.13 -8.01 -16.66
N LEU A 250 12.98 -8.55 -16.27
CA LEU A 250 12.60 -8.67 -14.86
C LEU A 250 13.55 -9.59 -14.08
N LYS A 251 14.04 -10.67 -14.71
CA LYS A 251 15.06 -11.54 -14.09
C LYS A 251 16.40 -10.83 -13.88
N VAL A 252 16.83 -9.99 -14.82
CA VAL A 252 18.03 -9.17 -14.65
C VAL A 252 17.83 -8.14 -13.53
N TYR A 253 16.69 -7.45 -13.52
CA TYR A 253 16.33 -6.51 -12.46
C TYR A 253 16.34 -7.17 -11.07
N GLU A 254 15.72 -8.35 -10.94
CA GLU A 254 15.71 -9.15 -9.70
C GLU A 254 17.13 -9.50 -9.25
N ALA A 255 17.87 -10.19 -10.11
CA ALA A 255 19.21 -10.68 -9.77
C ALA A 255 20.20 -9.57 -9.44
N GLU A 256 20.19 -8.47 -10.21
CA GLU A 256 21.12 -7.36 -10.02
C GLU A 256 20.80 -6.57 -8.76
N SER A 257 19.51 -6.32 -8.46
CA SER A 257 19.11 -5.62 -7.25
C SER A 257 19.45 -6.42 -5.98
N ASP A 258 19.20 -7.74 -5.97
CA ASP A 258 19.53 -8.62 -4.82
C ASP A 258 21.04 -8.73 -4.61
N LYS A 259 21.79 -8.91 -5.70
CA LYS A 259 23.25 -8.96 -5.64
C LYS A 259 23.83 -7.66 -5.10
N THR A 260 23.41 -6.53 -5.65
CA THR A 260 23.90 -5.21 -5.26
C THR A 260 23.55 -4.89 -3.80
N ALA A 261 22.33 -5.16 -3.37
CA ALA A 261 21.91 -4.93 -2.00
C ALA A 261 22.76 -5.72 -0.99
N ARG A 262 22.99 -7.00 -1.28
CA ARG A 262 23.83 -7.88 -0.45
C ARG A 262 25.29 -7.44 -0.41
N ASP A 263 25.87 -7.22 -1.58
CA ASP A 263 27.32 -6.92 -1.70
C ASP A 263 27.63 -5.54 -1.11
N PHE A 264 26.77 -4.55 -1.36
CA PHE A 264 26.95 -3.20 -0.84
C PHE A 264 26.69 -3.09 0.66
N ALA A 265 25.70 -3.83 1.20
CA ALA A 265 25.49 -3.92 2.65
C ALA A 265 26.72 -4.56 3.34
N SER A 266 27.31 -5.60 2.74
CA SER A 266 28.53 -6.23 3.23
C SER A 266 29.72 -5.28 3.18
N PHE A 267 29.89 -4.52 2.09
CA PHE A 267 30.93 -3.49 1.96
C PHE A 267 30.83 -2.41 3.05
N LEU A 268 29.59 -1.99 3.39
CA LEU A 268 29.33 -1.01 4.43
C LEU A 268 29.33 -1.59 5.85
N SER A 269 29.53 -2.91 6.01
CA SER A 269 29.45 -3.61 7.30
C SER A 269 28.12 -3.43 8.02
N VAL A 270 27.00 -3.47 7.29
CA VAL A 270 25.64 -3.34 7.83
C VAL A 270 24.80 -4.59 7.54
N SER A 271 23.66 -4.73 8.24
CA SER A 271 22.72 -5.83 7.97
C SER A 271 22.21 -5.80 6.54
N LYS A 272 22.00 -6.99 5.95
CA LYS A 272 21.40 -7.11 4.63
C LYS A 272 19.94 -6.64 4.64
N PRO A 273 19.47 -5.98 3.58
CA PRO A 273 18.05 -5.65 3.44
C PRO A 273 17.16 -6.89 3.51
N ALA A 274 16.13 -6.88 4.34
CA ALA A 274 15.11 -7.92 4.43
C ALA A 274 14.26 -8.03 3.16
N ALA A 275 14.06 -6.90 2.47
CA ALA A 275 13.47 -6.83 1.14
C ALA A 275 14.16 -5.73 0.32
N VAL A 276 14.21 -5.91 -1.00
CA VAL A 276 14.91 -4.97 -1.90
C VAL A 276 13.95 -4.27 -2.85
N ARG A 277 12.83 -4.90 -3.18
CA ARG A 277 11.91 -4.45 -4.22
C ARG A 277 10.50 -4.22 -3.68
N ALA A 278 9.88 -3.14 -4.16
CA ALA A 278 8.46 -2.87 -3.99
C ALA A 278 7.98 -2.00 -5.15
N VAL A 279 6.85 -2.33 -5.73
CA VAL A 279 6.28 -1.57 -6.86
C VAL A 279 5.30 -0.54 -6.34
N ALA A 280 5.77 0.70 -6.20
CA ALA A 280 4.93 1.82 -5.80
C ALA A 280 4.01 2.28 -6.95
N PRO A 281 2.84 2.89 -6.66
CA PRO A 281 1.89 3.36 -7.68
C PRO A 281 2.43 4.44 -8.62
N THR A 282 3.40 5.24 -8.19
CA THR A 282 4.10 6.32 -8.94
C THR A 282 3.19 7.34 -9.62
N GLY A 283 1.99 7.61 -9.08
CA GLY A 283 1.01 8.49 -9.69
C GLY A 283 1.52 9.91 -10.00
N THR A 284 2.28 10.50 -9.07
CA THR A 284 2.86 11.86 -9.25
C THR A 284 4.18 11.81 -9.99
N ILE A 285 5.10 10.92 -9.61
CA ILE A 285 6.44 10.86 -10.23
C ILE A 285 6.39 10.31 -11.65
N GLY A 286 5.39 9.49 -12.01
CA GLY A 286 5.15 9.08 -13.39
C GLY A 286 4.81 10.26 -14.29
N ILE A 287 3.97 11.20 -13.82
CA ILE A 287 3.67 12.44 -14.54
C ILE A 287 4.94 13.30 -14.70
N LEU A 288 5.71 13.45 -13.62
CA LEU A 288 6.98 14.20 -13.65
C LEU A 288 8.00 13.55 -14.59
N GLY A 289 8.07 12.23 -14.60
CA GLY A 289 8.95 11.45 -15.47
C GLY A 289 8.45 11.31 -16.91
N GLY A 290 7.25 11.82 -17.22
CA GLY A 290 6.63 11.73 -18.55
C GLY A 290 6.43 10.30 -19.01
N THR A 291 5.93 9.42 -18.12
CA THR A 291 5.75 7.99 -18.39
C THR A 291 4.49 7.42 -17.74
N SER A 292 4.12 6.19 -18.09
CA SER A 292 3.01 5.49 -17.45
C SER A 292 3.33 5.13 -15.99
N THR A 293 2.27 5.07 -15.16
CA THR A 293 2.40 4.85 -13.71
C THR A 293 2.67 3.38 -13.39
N GLY A 294 3.66 3.14 -12.55
CA GLY A 294 3.98 1.80 -12.05
C GLY A 294 4.08 0.74 -13.14
N ILE A 295 3.49 -0.39 -12.86
CA ILE A 295 3.32 -1.51 -13.79
C ILE A 295 1.88 -1.59 -14.33
N GLU A 296 1.09 -0.53 -14.17
CA GLU A 296 -0.32 -0.51 -14.56
C GLU A 296 -0.48 -0.36 -16.08
N PRO A 297 -1.54 -0.97 -16.67
CA PRO A 297 -1.89 -0.70 -18.06
C PRO A 297 -2.39 0.74 -18.21
N ILE A 298 -2.06 1.36 -19.33
CA ILE A 298 -2.63 2.67 -19.72
C ILE A 298 -4.14 2.48 -19.92
N PHE A 299 -4.94 3.20 -19.14
CA PHE A 299 -6.41 3.07 -19.16
C PHE A 299 -7.07 3.88 -20.30
N ALA A 300 -6.38 4.89 -20.84
CA ALA A 300 -6.88 5.72 -21.94
C ALA A 300 -5.72 6.31 -22.74
N VAL A 301 -5.86 6.36 -24.06
CA VAL A 301 -4.86 6.96 -24.98
C VAL A 301 -4.83 8.48 -24.82
N ALA A 302 -5.97 9.09 -24.56
CA ALA A 302 -6.10 10.51 -24.27
C ALA A 302 -7.24 10.74 -23.28
N TYR A 303 -7.05 11.65 -22.34
CA TYR A 303 -8.10 12.00 -21.36
C TYR A 303 -7.94 13.43 -20.88
N LYS A 304 -9.06 14.02 -20.43
CA LYS A 304 -9.10 15.34 -19.81
C LYS A 304 -9.20 15.17 -18.30
N ARG A 305 -8.15 15.53 -17.58
CA ARG A 305 -8.14 15.49 -16.12
C ARG A 305 -8.67 16.82 -15.57
N ARG A 306 -9.71 16.75 -14.74
CA ARG A 306 -10.23 17.90 -14.00
C ARG A 306 -9.80 17.81 -12.55
N TYR A 307 -9.34 18.91 -12.00
CA TYR A 307 -8.99 19.02 -10.58
C TYR A 307 -9.97 19.95 -9.91
N LEU A 308 -10.44 19.57 -8.73
CA LEU A 308 -11.06 20.51 -7.80
C LEU A 308 -9.93 21.30 -7.14
N LYS A 309 -10.06 22.61 -7.12
CA LYS A 309 -9.11 23.51 -6.43
C LYS A 309 -9.40 23.56 -4.94
#